data_b0554905d9595c6ef2b759463fbcf925
#
_entry.id   b0554905d9595c6ef2b759463fbcf925
#
_cell.length_a   1.000
_cell.length_b   1.000
_cell.length_c   1.000
_cell.angle_alpha   90.00
_cell.angle_beta   90.00
_cell.angle_gamma   90.00
#
_symmetry.space_group_name_H-M   'P 1'
#
loop_
_entity.id
_entity.type
_entity.pdbx_description
1 polymer ?
#
loop_
_entity_poly.entity_id
_entity_poly.type
_entity_poly.pdbx_seq_one_letter_code
_entity_poly.pdbx_strand_id
1 'polypeptide(L)'
;MSAVPRTPLDRAALGRTLTRIANAGGRAALSELIALPAPSARRIGLTGSPGTGKSTLARALAAASLAQGRRVGVVAVDPSSPYSHGAILGDRIRMGETAGHPELFFRSLASRSAHDGLADNLAAVLCAMERHDFDELLVETVGTGQAEVSVRALVDCVVLVLMPEAGDQIQAMKAGVTEIADVLVVNKADLAGAGRIAAEVKDTLRLRRYGAGQWVPPVILTSRDDAGSHRALAQAIEARCAWRGDGDDGTARRRERAAYHARSLLNQRIEELLGELPPETFDLPLREVHRELARRLSADQEIAGADSDKLRNA
;
A
#
# COMPACT_ATOMS: atom_id res chain seq x y z
N MET A 1 -21.78 -16.90 18.71
CA MET A 1 -21.78 -15.45 19.01
C MET A 1 -22.44 -14.78 17.80
N SER A 2 -23.61 -14.16 18.00
CA SER A 2 -24.34 -13.45 16.94
C SER A 2 -23.55 -12.22 16.55
N ALA A 3 -23.12 -12.11 15.29
CA ALA A 3 -22.41 -10.95 14.80
C ALA A 3 -23.34 -9.72 14.89
N VAL A 4 -22.86 -8.66 15.52
CA VAL A 4 -23.57 -7.37 15.48
C VAL A 4 -23.71 -6.97 14.02
N PRO A 5 -24.93 -6.62 13.55
CA PRO A 5 -25.11 -6.23 12.15
C PRO A 5 -24.26 -4.99 11.85
N ARG A 6 -23.40 -5.11 10.84
CA ARG A 6 -22.57 -3.97 10.40
C ARG A 6 -23.42 -2.91 9.71
N THR A 7 -23.04 -1.65 9.89
CA THR A 7 -23.63 -0.57 9.11
C THR A 7 -23.33 -0.78 7.62
N PRO A 8 -24.32 -0.71 6.74
CA PRO A 8 -24.11 -0.80 5.29
C PRO A 8 -23.07 0.22 4.83
N LEU A 9 -22.21 -0.18 3.88
CA LEU A 9 -21.17 0.68 3.36
C LEU A 9 -21.78 1.75 2.44
N ASP A 10 -21.72 3.03 2.85
CA ASP A 10 -22.02 4.14 1.93
C ASP A 10 -20.83 4.38 0.99
N ARG A 11 -20.86 3.68 -0.15
CA ARG A 11 -19.81 3.77 -1.16
C ARG A 11 -19.67 5.16 -1.76
N ALA A 12 -20.77 5.91 -1.85
CA ALA A 12 -20.74 7.25 -2.44
C ALA A 12 -20.09 8.24 -1.48
N ALA A 13 -20.44 8.19 -0.20
CA ALA A 13 -19.80 9.03 0.81
C ALA A 13 -18.32 8.68 0.96
N LEU A 14 -17.97 7.39 1.05
CA LEU A 14 -16.58 6.93 1.10
C LEU A 14 -15.81 7.41 -0.14
N GLY A 15 -16.36 7.21 -1.34
CA GLY A 15 -15.73 7.65 -2.59
C GLY A 15 -15.42 9.15 -2.63
N ARG A 16 -16.36 10.00 -2.15
CA ARG A 16 -16.13 11.46 -2.03
C ARG A 16 -15.02 11.77 -1.03
N THR A 17 -15.04 11.15 0.14
CA THR A 17 -14.01 11.33 1.17
C THR A 17 -12.63 10.94 0.66
N LEU A 18 -12.50 9.77 0.04
CA LEU A 18 -11.22 9.32 -0.52
C LEU A 18 -10.74 10.21 -1.68
N THR A 19 -11.66 10.75 -2.50
CA THR A 19 -11.29 11.69 -3.56
C THR A 19 -10.74 12.99 -2.98
N ARG A 20 -11.38 13.51 -1.92
CA ARG A 20 -10.91 14.71 -1.22
C ARG A 20 -9.52 14.48 -0.64
N ILE A 21 -9.31 13.38 0.07
CA ILE A 21 -8.01 13.02 0.67
C ILE A 21 -6.94 12.82 -0.40
N ALA A 22 -7.23 12.06 -1.46
CA ALA A 22 -6.27 11.79 -2.53
C ALA A 22 -5.82 13.04 -3.29
N ASN A 23 -6.66 14.10 -3.31
CA ASN A 23 -6.36 15.37 -3.94
C ASN A 23 -5.99 16.49 -2.95
N ALA A 24 -5.96 16.19 -1.65
CA ALA A 24 -5.59 17.17 -0.63
C ALA A 24 -4.11 17.51 -0.76
N GLY A 25 -3.77 18.80 -0.63
CA GLY A 25 -2.39 19.22 -0.41
C GLY A 25 -1.88 18.76 0.97
N GLY A 26 -0.58 18.77 1.17
CA GLY A 26 0.07 18.27 2.37
C GLY A 26 -0.48 18.89 3.66
N ARG A 27 -0.82 20.19 3.62
CA ARG A 27 -1.43 20.90 4.75
C ARG A 27 -2.83 20.38 5.10
N ALA A 28 -3.69 20.19 4.10
CA ALA A 28 -5.05 19.69 4.31
C ALA A 28 -5.05 18.21 4.70
N ALA A 29 -4.12 17.42 4.17
CA ALA A 29 -3.92 16.03 4.55
C ALA A 29 -3.47 15.91 6.02
N LEU A 30 -2.60 16.78 6.51
CA LEU A 30 -2.20 16.84 7.92
C LEU A 30 -3.40 17.06 8.87
N SER A 31 -4.30 17.98 8.55
CA SER A 31 -5.45 18.28 9.40
C SER A 31 -6.43 17.09 9.51
N GLU A 32 -6.54 16.28 8.47
CA GLU A 32 -7.40 15.07 8.49
C GLU A 32 -6.80 13.90 9.27
N LEU A 33 -5.48 13.94 9.54
CA LEU A 33 -4.71 12.83 10.11
C LEU A 33 -4.46 12.94 11.60
N ILE A 34 -4.79 14.06 12.23
CA ILE A 34 -4.53 14.35 13.65
C ILE A 34 -5.15 13.30 14.61
N ALA A 35 -6.09 12.49 14.15
CA ALA A 35 -6.65 11.39 14.92
C ALA A 35 -6.56 10.07 14.12
N LEU A 36 -5.36 9.50 14.01
CA LEU A 36 -5.23 8.14 13.46
C LEU A 36 -5.86 7.15 14.45
N PRO A 37 -6.93 6.43 14.06
CA PRO A 37 -7.40 5.31 14.86
C PRO A 37 -6.32 4.23 14.90
N ALA A 38 -6.33 3.39 15.93
CA ALA A 38 -5.53 2.17 15.92
C ALA A 38 -5.88 1.38 14.64
N PRO A 39 -4.88 0.84 13.91
CA PRO A 39 -5.15 0.08 12.70
C PRO A 39 -6.12 -1.06 13.02
N SER A 40 -7.25 -1.08 12.34
CA SER A 40 -8.28 -2.10 12.54
C SER A 40 -8.29 -3.13 11.42
N ALA A 41 -7.97 -2.72 10.20
CA ALA A 41 -7.94 -3.59 9.04
C ALA A 41 -6.56 -4.25 8.87
N ARG A 42 -6.58 -5.49 8.39
CA ARG A 42 -5.39 -6.18 7.91
C ARG A 42 -5.00 -5.64 6.54
N ARG A 43 -3.80 -5.12 6.39
CA ARG A 43 -3.30 -4.54 5.13
C ARG A 43 -2.35 -5.51 4.43
N ILE A 44 -2.64 -5.83 3.17
CA ILE A 44 -1.85 -6.75 2.34
C ILE A 44 -1.39 -6.01 1.10
N GLY A 45 -0.08 -5.91 0.89
CA GLY A 45 0.52 -5.31 -0.29
C GLY A 45 0.82 -6.36 -1.35
N LEU A 46 0.35 -6.16 -2.58
CA LEU A 46 0.72 -6.95 -3.74
C LEU A 46 1.68 -6.13 -4.61
N THR A 47 2.90 -6.61 -4.74
CA THR A 47 3.94 -5.93 -5.49
C THR A 47 4.62 -6.88 -6.48
N GLY A 48 5.38 -6.33 -7.41
CA GLY A 48 6.04 -7.09 -8.48
C GLY A 48 5.87 -6.40 -9.82
N SER A 49 6.67 -6.77 -10.83
CA SER A 49 6.70 -6.12 -12.13
C SER A 49 5.35 -6.07 -12.84
N PRO A 50 5.16 -5.15 -13.78
CA PRO A 50 3.96 -5.12 -14.62
C PRO A 50 3.72 -6.47 -15.32
N GLY A 51 2.46 -6.85 -15.49
CA GLY A 51 2.10 -8.10 -16.19
C GLY A 51 2.22 -9.38 -15.38
N THR A 52 2.73 -9.36 -14.14
CA THR A 52 2.83 -10.55 -13.28
C THR A 52 1.49 -11.10 -12.80
N GLY A 53 0.39 -10.35 -12.96
CA GLY A 53 -0.95 -10.79 -12.59
C GLY A 53 -1.40 -10.38 -11.19
N LYS A 54 -0.81 -9.33 -10.63
CA LYS A 54 -1.18 -8.76 -9.32
C LYS A 54 -2.68 -8.50 -9.19
N SER A 55 -3.28 -7.82 -10.17
CA SER A 55 -4.72 -7.51 -10.18
C SER A 55 -5.60 -8.78 -10.20
N THR A 56 -5.15 -9.84 -10.88
CA THR A 56 -5.85 -11.13 -10.89
C THR A 56 -5.79 -11.79 -9.51
N LEU A 57 -4.63 -11.76 -8.86
CA LEU A 57 -4.48 -12.28 -7.51
C LEU A 57 -5.23 -11.43 -6.48
N ALA A 58 -5.20 -10.09 -6.60
CA ALA A 58 -5.98 -9.19 -5.74
C ALA A 58 -7.47 -9.54 -5.79
N ARG A 59 -8.02 -9.78 -6.99
CA ARG A 59 -9.40 -10.21 -7.18
C ARG A 59 -9.68 -11.56 -6.53
N ALA A 60 -8.79 -12.54 -6.72
CA ALA A 60 -8.97 -13.87 -6.13
C ALA A 60 -8.94 -13.82 -4.59
N LEU A 61 -8.02 -13.06 -4.01
CA LEU A 61 -7.93 -12.83 -2.57
C LEU A 61 -9.17 -12.10 -2.04
N ALA A 62 -9.61 -11.03 -2.73
CA ALA A 62 -10.83 -10.32 -2.36
C ALA A 62 -12.03 -11.23 -2.36
N ALA A 63 -12.22 -12.05 -3.40
CA ALA A 63 -13.33 -13.02 -3.47
C ALA A 63 -13.27 -14.04 -2.33
N ALA A 64 -12.09 -14.55 -1.98
CA ALA A 64 -11.90 -15.49 -0.88
C ALA A 64 -12.24 -14.84 0.48
N SER A 65 -11.86 -13.60 0.70
CA SER A 65 -12.17 -12.85 1.94
C SER A 65 -13.65 -12.49 2.05
N LEU A 66 -14.28 -12.08 0.93
CA LEU A 66 -15.73 -11.83 0.87
C LEU A 66 -16.55 -13.10 1.18
N ALA A 67 -16.11 -14.27 0.67
CA ALA A 67 -16.74 -15.55 0.98
C ALA A 67 -16.68 -15.93 2.47
N GLN A 68 -15.73 -15.33 3.21
CA GLN A 68 -15.62 -15.45 4.68
C GLN A 68 -16.43 -14.38 5.43
N GLY A 69 -17.24 -13.58 4.73
CA GLY A 69 -18.05 -12.51 5.32
C GLY A 69 -17.23 -11.25 5.70
N ARG A 70 -16.01 -11.08 5.20
CA ARG A 70 -15.19 -9.92 5.46
C ARG A 70 -15.58 -8.75 4.56
N ARG A 71 -15.44 -7.53 5.06
CA ARG A 71 -15.49 -6.31 4.25
C ARG A 71 -14.10 -6.02 3.70
N VAL A 72 -14.01 -5.93 2.38
CA VAL A 72 -12.74 -5.84 1.67
C VAL A 72 -12.62 -4.52 0.91
N GLY A 73 -11.51 -3.82 1.13
CA GLY A 73 -11.10 -2.68 0.34
C GLY A 73 -9.94 -3.04 -0.59
N VAL A 74 -10.00 -2.63 -1.84
CA VAL A 74 -8.89 -2.79 -2.78
C VAL A 74 -8.47 -1.41 -3.26
N VAL A 75 -7.19 -1.08 -3.07
CA VAL A 75 -6.59 0.16 -3.55
C VAL A 75 -5.50 -0.20 -4.55
N ALA A 76 -5.71 0.16 -5.81
CA ALA A 76 -4.70 0.01 -6.85
C ALA A 76 -3.98 1.36 -7.05
N VAL A 77 -2.66 1.34 -6.96
CA VAL A 77 -1.82 2.47 -7.33
C VAL A 77 -1.44 2.27 -8.80
N ASP A 78 -1.93 3.13 -9.67
CA ASP A 78 -1.65 3.09 -11.11
C ASP A 78 -0.67 4.20 -11.50
N PRO A 79 0.19 3.99 -12.52
CA PRO A 79 0.97 5.09 -13.07
C PRO A 79 0.02 6.19 -13.54
N SER A 80 0.35 7.43 -13.23
CA SER A 80 -0.42 8.57 -13.75
C SER A 80 -0.35 8.60 -15.27
N SER A 81 -1.51 8.77 -15.93
CA SER A 81 -1.53 9.09 -17.35
C SER A 81 -0.90 10.47 -17.56
N PRO A 82 0.11 10.62 -18.44
CA PRO A 82 0.72 11.92 -18.73
C PRO A 82 -0.28 12.91 -19.34
N TYR A 83 -1.43 12.43 -19.83
CA TYR A 83 -2.45 13.26 -20.51
C TYR A 83 -3.63 13.62 -19.63
N SER A 84 -4.05 12.77 -18.69
CA SER A 84 -5.28 13.00 -17.91
C SER A 84 -5.02 13.24 -16.42
N HIS A 85 -3.80 13.02 -15.94
CA HIS A 85 -3.43 13.03 -14.51
C HIS A 85 -4.39 12.23 -13.60
N GLY A 86 -5.21 11.36 -14.19
CA GLY A 86 -6.16 10.50 -13.51
C GLY A 86 -5.81 9.02 -13.67
N ALA A 87 -6.29 8.19 -12.76
CA ALA A 87 -6.24 6.75 -12.90
C ALA A 87 -7.05 6.34 -14.15
N ILE A 88 -6.46 5.47 -14.97
CA ILE A 88 -7.10 4.98 -16.19
C ILE A 88 -8.39 4.24 -15.81
N LEU A 89 -9.47 4.47 -16.56
CA LEU A 89 -10.86 3.97 -16.45
C LEU A 89 -11.00 2.43 -16.28
N GLY A 90 -10.15 1.77 -15.49
CA GLY A 90 -10.10 0.32 -15.34
C GLY A 90 -10.77 -0.26 -14.09
N ASP A 91 -11.26 0.59 -13.18
CA ASP A 91 -11.63 0.19 -11.82
C ASP A 91 -12.69 -0.92 -11.77
N ARG A 92 -13.75 -0.81 -12.57
CA ARG A 92 -14.82 -1.82 -12.60
C ARG A 92 -14.46 -3.06 -13.42
N ILE A 93 -13.64 -2.90 -14.47
CA ILE A 93 -13.26 -4.00 -15.36
C ILE A 93 -12.30 -4.96 -14.64
N ARG A 94 -11.47 -4.45 -13.73
CA ARG A 94 -10.47 -5.26 -13.00
C ARG A 94 -11.07 -6.23 -12.00
N MET A 95 -12.25 -5.93 -11.40
CA MET A 95 -12.85 -6.76 -10.35
C MET A 95 -13.89 -7.76 -10.87
N GLY A 96 -14.30 -7.69 -12.15
CA GLY A 96 -15.22 -8.64 -12.77
C GLY A 96 -16.53 -8.80 -11.98
N GLU A 97 -16.98 -10.03 -11.78
CA GLU A 97 -18.23 -10.36 -11.09
C GLU A 97 -18.28 -9.88 -9.63
N THR A 98 -17.15 -9.75 -8.95
CA THR A 98 -17.09 -9.30 -7.56
C THR A 98 -17.34 -7.80 -7.40
N ALA A 99 -17.25 -6.98 -8.47
CA ALA A 99 -17.40 -5.53 -8.42
C ALA A 99 -18.74 -5.06 -7.83
N GLY A 100 -19.79 -5.87 -7.93
CA GLY A 100 -21.13 -5.61 -7.39
C GLY A 100 -21.32 -5.98 -5.91
N HIS A 101 -20.38 -6.68 -5.29
CA HIS A 101 -20.55 -7.19 -3.93
C HIS A 101 -20.68 -6.04 -2.90
N PRO A 102 -21.71 -6.02 -2.01
CA PRO A 102 -21.97 -4.91 -1.10
C PRO A 102 -20.81 -4.62 -0.14
N GLU A 103 -20.05 -5.61 0.27
CA GLU A 103 -18.92 -5.51 1.20
C GLU A 103 -17.57 -5.32 0.47
N LEU A 104 -17.56 -5.06 -0.85
CA LEU A 104 -16.35 -4.74 -1.61
C LEU A 104 -16.31 -3.26 -1.98
N PHE A 105 -15.20 -2.60 -1.71
CA PHE A 105 -14.90 -1.29 -2.25
C PHE A 105 -13.60 -1.32 -3.04
N PHE A 106 -13.60 -0.74 -4.23
CA PHE A 106 -12.43 -0.65 -5.08
C PHE A 106 -12.10 0.81 -5.41
N ARG A 107 -10.82 1.16 -5.37
CA ARG A 107 -10.33 2.50 -5.73
C ARG A 107 -8.99 2.43 -6.43
N SER A 108 -8.84 3.09 -7.59
CA SER A 108 -7.55 3.42 -8.17
C SER A 108 -7.07 4.80 -7.73
N LEU A 109 -5.78 4.89 -7.46
CA LEU A 109 -5.06 6.12 -7.15
C LEU A 109 -3.96 6.30 -8.20
N ALA A 110 -3.80 7.51 -8.71
CA ALA A 110 -2.69 7.83 -9.59
C ALA A 110 -1.42 8.08 -8.77
N SER A 111 -0.32 7.45 -9.13
CA SER A 111 1.00 7.80 -8.60
C SER A 111 1.43 9.13 -9.21
N ARG A 112 1.38 10.22 -8.44
CA ARG A 112 1.74 11.57 -8.88
C ARG A 112 3.15 11.96 -8.52
N SER A 113 3.72 11.38 -7.46
CA SER A 113 5.07 11.66 -7.01
C SER A 113 6.11 10.80 -7.70
N ALA A 114 7.27 11.40 -7.97
CA ALA A 114 8.43 10.72 -8.54
C ALA A 114 9.29 10.02 -7.46
N HIS A 115 8.98 10.21 -6.16
CA HIS A 115 9.93 9.87 -5.10
C HIS A 115 9.90 8.41 -4.65
N ASP A 116 8.73 7.79 -4.53
CA ASP A 116 8.62 6.44 -3.99
C ASP A 116 7.70 5.49 -4.80
N GLY A 117 7.15 5.97 -5.91
CA GLY A 117 6.28 5.18 -6.79
C GLY A 117 4.90 4.85 -6.21
N LEU A 118 4.56 5.38 -5.03
CA LEU A 118 3.24 5.29 -4.42
C LEU A 118 2.44 6.58 -4.66
N ALA A 119 1.15 6.54 -4.39
CA ALA A 119 0.32 7.75 -4.42
C ALA A 119 0.59 8.60 -3.16
N ASP A 120 0.73 9.91 -3.32
CA ASP A 120 1.14 10.85 -2.27
C ASP A 120 0.36 10.70 -0.96
N ASN A 121 -0.96 10.53 -1.04
CA ASN A 121 -1.84 10.41 0.12
C ASN A 121 -2.32 8.97 0.39
N LEU A 122 -1.62 7.94 -0.12
CA LEU A 122 -2.02 6.54 0.04
C LEU A 122 -2.20 6.16 1.52
N ALA A 123 -1.27 6.56 2.38
CA ALA A 123 -1.36 6.29 3.81
C ALA A 123 -2.64 6.89 4.44
N ALA A 124 -2.98 8.12 4.07
CA ALA A 124 -4.20 8.80 4.52
C ALA A 124 -5.47 8.13 3.99
N VAL A 125 -5.47 7.70 2.73
CA VAL A 125 -6.56 6.94 2.12
C VAL A 125 -6.80 5.64 2.86
N LEU A 126 -5.74 4.87 3.16
CA LEU A 126 -5.85 3.61 3.91
C LEU A 126 -6.42 3.84 5.32
N CYS A 127 -5.93 4.87 6.03
CA CYS A 127 -6.46 5.23 7.34
C CYS A 127 -7.94 5.65 7.29
N ALA A 128 -8.36 6.39 6.26
CA ALA A 128 -9.76 6.76 6.07
C ALA A 128 -10.64 5.54 5.80
N MET A 129 -10.16 4.57 5.03
CA MET A 129 -10.89 3.32 4.81
C MET A 129 -11.05 2.51 6.10
N GLU A 130 -10.05 2.44 6.96
CA GLU A 130 -10.14 1.73 8.25
C GLU A 130 -11.27 2.27 9.14
N ARG A 131 -11.63 3.57 9.04
CA ARG A 131 -12.78 4.15 9.76
C ARG A 131 -14.16 3.67 9.26
N HIS A 132 -14.19 2.94 8.15
CA HIS A 132 -15.41 2.36 7.56
C HIS A 132 -15.52 0.84 7.79
N ASP A 133 -14.90 0.34 8.86
CA ASP A 133 -14.98 -1.06 9.32
C ASP A 133 -14.54 -2.09 8.28
N PHE A 134 -13.52 -1.78 7.48
CA PHE A 134 -12.88 -2.78 6.64
C PHE A 134 -12.11 -3.79 7.48
N ASP A 135 -12.28 -5.08 7.17
CA ASP A 135 -11.50 -6.16 7.80
C ASP A 135 -10.16 -6.34 7.08
N GLU A 136 -10.14 -6.07 5.77
CA GLU A 136 -8.98 -6.31 4.93
C GLU A 136 -8.84 -5.23 3.86
N LEU A 137 -7.62 -4.72 3.70
CA LEU A 137 -7.24 -3.79 2.65
C LEU A 137 -6.15 -4.41 1.79
N LEU A 138 -6.45 -4.60 0.50
CA LEU A 138 -5.48 -5.04 -0.49
C LEU A 138 -4.91 -3.81 -1.21
N VAL A 139 -3.59 -3.68 -1.21
CA VAL A 139 -2.87 -2.56 -1.85
C VAL A 139 -2.07 -3.11 -3.01
N GLU A 140 -2.47 -2.80 -4.24
CA GLU A 140 -1.75 -3.18 -5.46
C GLU A 140 -0.83 -2.04 -5.88
N THR A 141 0.46 -2.31 -6.05
CA THR A 141 1.44 -1.32 -6.52
C THR A 141 1.80 -1.49 -7.98
N VAL A 142 2.37 -0.44 -8.58
CA VAL A 142 2.77 -0.41 -10.00
C VAL A 142 3.90 -1.38 -10.35
N GLY A 143 4.75 -1.74 -9.39
CA GLY A 143 5.92 -2.59 -9.64
C GLY A 143 7.08 -1.87 -10.32
N THR A 144 7.42 -0.66 -9.86
CA THR A 144 8.52 0.18 -10.38
C THR A 144 9.72 0.23 -9.43
N GLY A 145 10.09 -0.88 -8.81
CA GLY A 145 11.27 -0.99 -7.95
C GLY A 145 11.14 -0.26 -6.60
N GLN A 146 11.02 1.06 -6.57
CA GLN A 146 10.93 1.82 -5.32
C GLN A 146 9.59 1.67 -4.59
N ALA A 147 8.48 1.56 -5.32
CA ALA A 147 7.16 1.29 -4.75
C ALA A 147 7.11 -0.03 -3.96
N GLU A 148 7.96 -0.98 -4.34
CA GLU A 148 8.08 -2.28 -3.69
C GLU A 148 8.62 -2.15 -2.26
N VAL A 149 9.58 -1.27 -2.04
CA VAL A 149 10.17 -1.02 -0.72
C VAL A 149 9.21 -0.19 0.14
N SER A 150 8.62 0.86 -0.45
CA SER A 150 7.78 1.81 0.28
C SER A 150 6.48 1.18 0.77
N VAL A 151 5.88 0.25 0.01
CA VAL A 151 4.65 -0.44 0.45
C VAL A 151 4.85 -1.23 1.75
N ARG A 152 6.07 -1.71 2.02
CA ARG A 152 6.40 -2.44 3.26
C ARG A 152 6.00 -1.66 4.52
N ALA A 153 6.24 -0.35 4.54
CA ALA A 153 5.90 0.49 5.68
C ALA A 153 4.39 0.69 5.88
N LEU A 154 3.57 0.40 4.87
CA LEU A 154 2.13 0.64 4.91
C LEU A 154 1.28 -0.60 5.21
N VAL A 155 1.85 -1.82 5.05
CA VAL A 155 1.08 -3.06 5.10
C VAL A 155 1.61 -4.04 6.15
N ASP A 156 0.77 -5.03 6.51
CA ASP A 156 1.09 -6.05 7.48
C ASP A 156 1.77 -7.28 6.82
N CYS A 157 1.49 -7.49 5.54
CA CYS A 157 2.04 -8.58 4.74
C CYS A 157 2.35 -8.09 3.33
N VAL A 158 3.58 -8.28 2.87
CA VAL A 158 4.00 -8.00 1.49
C VAL A 158 4.03 -9.30 0.70
N VAL A 159 3.24 -9.36 -0.36
CA VAL A 159 3.23 -10.45 -1.35
C VAL A 159 3.97 -10.00 -2.59
N LEU A 160 5.14 -10.56 -2.83
CA LEU A 160 5.91 -10.31 -4.05
C LEU A 160 5.52 -11.30 -5.13
N VAL A 161 5.00 -10.79 -6.25
CA VAL A 161 4.49 -11.58 -7.37
C VAL A 161 5.50 -11.59 -8.51
N LEU A 162 5.96 -12.77 -8.84
CA LEU A 162 6.91 -13.08 -9.90
C LEU A 162 6.21 -13.87 -11.02
N MET A 163 6.82 -13.91 -12.22
CA MET A 163 6.37 -14.75 -13.32
C MET A 163 7.54 -15.40 -14.06
N PRO A 164 7.33 -16.53 -14.80
CA PRO A 164 8.42 -17.30 -15.42
C PRO A 164 9.24 -16.54 -16.45
N GLU A 165 8.66 -15.58 -17.17
CA GLU A 165 9.27 -14.90 -18.32
C GLU A 165 10.15 -13.70 -17.96
N ALA A 166 10.26 -13.36 -16.68
CA ALA A 166 10.95 -12.14 -16.24
C ALA A 166 12.40 -12.42 -15.81
N GLY A 167 13.29 -12.56 -16.76
CA GLY A 167 14.74 -12.70 -16.50
C GLY A 167 15.34 -11.58 -15.65
N ASP A 168 14.89 -10.33 -15.85
CA ASP A 168 15.31 -9.16 -15.09
C ASP A 168 14.84 -9.20 -13.63
N GLN A 169 13.74 -9.91 -13.32
CA GLN A 169 13.24 -10.05 -11.94
C GLN A 169 14.17 -10.90 -11.07
N ILE A 170 14.84 -11.88 -11.63
CA ILE A 170 15.84 -12.69 -10.89
C ILE A 170 17.03 -11.81 -10.49
N GLN A 171 17.40 -10.85 -11.33
CA GLN A 171 18.45 -9.88 -10.98
C GLN A 171 17.99 -8.89 -9.89
N ALA A 172 16.75 -8.41 -9.97
CA ALA A 172 16.15 -7.58 -8.92
C ALA A 172 16.03 -8.33 -7.59
N MET A 173 15.76 -9.64 -7.62
CA MET A 173 15.77 -10.50 -6.44
C MET A 173 17.15 -10.57 -5.78
N LYS A 174 18.23 -10.62 -6.56
CA LYS A 174 19.62 -10.54 -6.07
C LYS A 174 19.94 -9.17 -5.47
N ALA A 175 19.20 -8.14 -5.87
CA ALA A 175 19.36 -6.74 -5.41
C ALA A 175 18.56 -6.40 -4.12
N GLY A 176 18.06 -7.39 -3.36
CA GLY A 176 17.44 -7.15 -2.05
C GLY A 176 15.91 -7.09 -2.02
N VAL A 177 15.22 -7.17 -3.18
CA VAL A 177 13.73 -7.13 -3.21
C VAL A 177 13.09 -8.29 -2.44
N THR A 178 13.79 -9.44 -2.33
CA THR A 178 13.35 -10.56 -1.48
C THR A 178 13.36 -10.24 0.02
N GLU A 179 14.07 -9.17 0.42
CA GLU A 179 14.18 -8.79 1.84
C GLU A 179 12.89 -8.18 2.39
N ILE A 180 12.09 -7.60 1.51
CA ILE A 180 10.84 -6.95 1.90
C ILE A 180 9.63 -7.89 1.83
N ALA A 181 9.73 -9.03 1.14
CA ALA A 181 8.63 -9.94 0.92
C ALA A 181 8.35 -10.82 2.15
N ASP A 182 7.10 -10.90 2.54
CA ASP A 182 6.61 -11.84 3.54
C ASP A 182 6.10 -13.14 2.90
N VAL A 183 5.63 -13.08 1.66
CA VAL A 183 5.19 -14.22 0.85
C VAL A 183 5.69 -14.00 -0.57
N LEU A 184 6.29 -15.02 -1.17
CA LEU A 184 6.70 -15.00 -2.57
C LEU A 184 5.74 -15.85 -3.40
N VAL A 185 5.28 -15.27 -4.51
CA VAL A 185 4.37 -15.94 -5.43
C VAL A 185 5.03 -16.05 -6.79
N VAL A 186 5.11 -17.26 -7.32
CA VAL A 186 5.41 -17.46 -8.75
C VAL A 186 4.08 -17.71 -9.43
N ASN A 187 3.54 -16.64 -10.04
CA ASN A 187 2.27 -16.68 -10.74
C ASN A 187 2.44 -17.20 -12.17
N LYS A 188 1.32 -17.52 -12.84
CA LYS A 188 1.29 -18.18 -14.15
C LYS A 188 2.08 -19.50 -14.12
N ALA A 189 1.81 -20.31 -13.08
CA ALA A 189 2.49 -21.58 -12.86
C ALA A 189 2.20 -22.63 -13.96
N ASP A 190 1.21 -22.36 -14.79
CA ASP A 190 0.88 -23.07 -16.03
C ASP A 190 1.90 -22.85 -17.15
N LEU A 191 2.69 -21.77 -17.08
CA LEU A 191 3.74 -21.51 -18.08
C LEU A 191 5.01 -22.29 -17.77
N ALA A 192 5.72 -22.66 -18.87
CA ALA A 192 7.01 -23.33 -18.79
C ALA A 192 8.03 -22.48 -17.99
N GLY A 193 8.81 -23.12 -17.12
CA GLY A 193 9.83 -22.45 -16.30
C GLY A 193 9.37 -21.99 -14.93
N ALA A 194 8.07 -22.02 -14.60
CA ALA A 194 7.58 -21.60 -13.28
C ALA A 194 8.23 -22.39 -12.14
N GLY A 195 8.35 -23.71 -12.29
CA GLY A 195 9.02 -24.56 -11.29
C GLY A 195 10.50 -24.21 -11.12
N ARG A 196 11.21 -23.86 -12.21
CA ARG A 196 12.60 -23.42 -12.14
C ARG A 196 12.75 -22.12 -11.36
N ILE A 197 11.93 -21.11 -11.66
CA ILE A 197 11.93 -19.84 -10.92
C ILE A 197 11.65 -20.08 -9.44
N ALA A 198 10.65 -20.90 -9.10
CA ALA A 198 10.33 -21.23 -7.73
C ALA A 198 11.51 -21.91 -7.00
N ALA A 199 12.27 -22.78 -7.68
CA ALA A 199 13.46 -23.40 -7.14
C ALA A 199 14.58 -22.36 -6.89
N GLU A 200 14.88 -21.51 -7.88
CA GLU A 200 15.88 -20.44 -7.76
C GLU A 200 15.56 -19.48 -6.61
N VAL A 201 14.28 -19.12 -6.44
CA VAL A 201 13.81 -18.30 -5.32
C VAL A 201 14.05 -19.00 -3.98
N LYS A 202 13.67 -20.27 -3.87
CA LYS A 202 13.89 -21.08 -2.65
C LYS A 202 15.38 -21.19 -2.32
N ASP A 203 16.22 -21.38 -3.30
CA ASP A 203 17.66 -21.47 -3.11
C ASP A 203 18.25 -20.12 -2.64
N THR A 204 17.78 -19.00 -3.21
CA THR A 204 18.15 -17.65 -2.74
C THR A 204 17.75 -17.44 -1.28
N LEU A 205 16.54 -17.85 -0.89
CA LEU A 205 16.08 -17.75 0.50
C LEU A 205 16.91 -18.62 1.45
N ARG A 206 17.35 -19.81 1.03
CA ARG A 206 18.20 -20.71 1.82
C ARG A 206 19.59 -20.13 2.11
N LEU A 207 20.12 -19.31 1.17
CA LEU A 207 21.40 -18.62 1.38
C LEU A 207 21.30 -17.55 2.45
N ARG A 208 20.11 -17.08 2.75
CA ARG A 208 19.84 -16.13 3.82
C ARG A 208 19.76 -16.86 5.16
N ARG A 209 20.53 -16.42 6.13
CA ARG A 209 20.48 -16.99 7.49
C ARG A 209 19.29 -16.36 8.24
N TYR A 210 18.27 -17.15 8.51
CA TYR A 210 17.18 -16.77 9.39
C TYR A 210 17.54 -17.17 10.84
N GLY A 211 17.39 -16.24 11.78
CA GLY A 211 17.51 -16.52 13.20
C GLY A 211 16.35 -17.36 13.73
N ALA A 212 16.51 -17.95 14.90
CA ALA A 212 15.41 -18.61 15.59
C ALA A 212 14.26 -17.59 15.80
N GLY A 213 13.01 -17.99 15.52
CA GLY A 213 11.85 -17.11 15.65
C GLY A 213 11.69 -16.05 14.56
N GLN A 214 12.47 -16.06 13.48
CA GLN A 214 12.26 -15.20 12.33
C GLN A 214 11.29 -15.83 11.32
N TRP A 215 10.50 -14.99 10.65
CA TRP A 215 9.63 -15.43 9.58
C TRP A 215 10.44 -15.84 8.35
N VAL A 216 10.20 -17.03 7.84
CA VAL A 216 10.77 -17.52 6.59
C VAL A 216 9.68 -17.40 5.52
N PRO A 217 9.84 -16.54 4.48
CA PRO A 217 8.84 -16.38 3.46
C PRO A 217 8.55 -17.67 2.69
N PRO A 218 7.29 -18.15 2.62
CA PRO A 218 6.93 -19.26 1.77
C PRO A 218 6.95 -18.85 0.29
N VAL A 219 7.23 -19.82 -0.60
CA VAL A 219 7.17 -19.67 -2.05
C VAL A 219 5.98 -20.46 -2.57
N ILE A 220 4.97 -19.77 -3.07
CA ILE A 220 3.70 -20.31 -3.55
C ILE A 220 3.66 -20.21 -5.08
N LEU A 221 3.32 -21.32 -5.75
CA LEU A 221 3.00 -21.30 -7.18
C LEU A 221 1.50 -21.05 -7.32
N THR A 222 1.13 -20.13 -8.20
CA THR A 222 -0.27 -19.83 -8.50
C THR A 222 -0.54 -19.81 -9.99
N SER A 223 -1.72 -20.25 -10.39
CA SER A 223 -2.22 -20.04 -11.75
C SER A 223 -3.67 -19.58 -11.71
N ARG A 224 -4.11 -18.95 -12.81
CA ARG A 224 -5.40 -18.27 -12.89
C ARG A 224 -6.58 -19.20 -12.57
N ASP A 225 -6.52 -20.43 -13.05
CA ASP A 225 -7.64 -21.37 -12.99
C ASP A 225 -7.49 -22.40 -11.86
N ASP A 226 -6.46 -22.24 -11.00
CA ASP A 226 -6.22 -23.12 -9.85
C ASP A 226 -6.69 -22.45 -8.54
N ALA A 227 -7.94 -22.70 -8.18
CA ALA A 227 -8.50 -22.25 -6.90
C ALA A 227 -7.78 -22.84 -5.68
N GLY A 228 -7.11 -23.98 -5.82
CA GLY A 228 -6.29 -24.58 -4.76
C GLY A 228 -5.08 -23.71 -4.44
N SER A 229 -4.40 -23.23 -5.47
CA SER A 229 -3.24 -22.34 -5.32
C SER A 229 -3.61 -20.99 -4.70
N HIS A 230 -4.76 -20.44 -5.07
CA HIS A 230 -5.25 -19.19 -4.45
C HIS A 230 -5.58 -19.38 -2.97
N ARG A 231 -6.13 -20.55 -2.57
CA ARG A 231 -6.33 -20.89 -1.15
C ARG A 231 -5.01 -21.02 -0.40
N ALA A 232 -4.01 -21.68 -0.99
CA ALA A 232 -2.68 -21.79 -0.39
C ALA A 232 -2.05 -20.41 -0.17
N LEU A 233 -2.20 -19.48 -1.13
CA LEU A 233 -1.75 -18.10 -0.97
C LEU A 233 -2.49 -17.39 0.18
N ALA A 234 -3.81 -17.49 0.23
CA ALA A 234 -4.61 -16.89 1.32
C ALA A 234 -4.18 -17.43 2.69
N GLN A 235 -3.96 -18.74 2.82
CA GLN A 235 -3.48 -19.36 4.05
C GLN A 235 -2.08 -18.88 4.44
N ALA A 236 -1.16 -18.71 3.49
CA ALA A 236 0.17 -18.18 3.75
C ALA A 236 0.12 -16.73 4.25
N ILE A 237 -0.76 -15.90 3.69
CA ILE A 237 -1.02 -14.53 4.15
C ILE A 237 -1.60 -14.54 5.57
N GLU A 238 -2.58 -15.39 5.84
CA GLU A 238 -3.19 -15.53 7.18
C GLU A 238 -2.14 -15.95 8.20
N ALA A 239 -1.33 -16.96 7.88
CA ALA A 239 -0.24 -17.42 8.74
C ALA A 239 0.75 -16.30 9.04
N ARG A 240 1.12 -15.50 8.01
CA ARG A 240 2.00 -14.36 8.19
C ARG A 240 1.41 -13.27 9.08
N CYS A 241 0.14 -12.94 8.88
CA CYS A 241 -0.53 -11.93 9.70
C CYS A 241 -0.78 -12.39 11.15
N ALA A 242 -0.95 -13.68 11.37
CA ALA A 242 -1.09 -14.28 12.70
C ALA A 242 0.25 -14.47 13.39
N TRP A 243 1.36 -14.58 12.63
CA TRP A 243 2.68 -14.81 13.19
C TRP A 243 3.13 -13.64 14.07
N ARG A 244 3.63 -13.98 15.25
CA ARG A 244 4.26 -13.05 16.17
C ARG A 244 5.68 -13.56 16.42
N GLY A 245 6.68 -12.79 15.97
CA GLY A 245 8.06 -13.04 16.32
C GLY A 245 8.32 -12.78 17.81
N ASP A 246 9.48 -13.20 18.31
CA ASP A 246 9.89 -12.92 19.67
C ASP A 246 9.87 -11.41 19.94
N GLY A 247 8.97 -10.96 20.83
CA GLY A 247 8.83 -9.54 21.21
C GLY A 247 8.09 -8.64 20.21
N ASP A 248 7.51 -9.17 19.13
CA ASP A 248 6.71 -8.38 18.21
C ASP A 248 5.24 -8.24 18.69
N ASP A 249 4.98 -7.16 19.39
CA ASP A 249 3.63 -6.74 19.80
C ASP A 249 2.93 -5.87 18.74
N GLY A 250 3.50 -5.76 17.53
CA GLY A 250 3.05 -4.87 16.45
C GLY A 250 3.42 -3.40 16.64
N THR A 251 4.09 -3.04 17.75
CA THR A 251 4.49 -1.66 18.04
C THR A 251 5.53 -1.15 17.04
N ALA A 252 6.50 -1.98 16.68
CA ALA A 252 7.54 -1.63 15.71
C ALA A 252 6.92 -1.25 14.36
N ARG A 253 5.96 -2.02 13.86
CA ARG A 253 5.25 -1.74 12.60
C ARG A 253 4.39 -0.49 12.68
N ARG A 254 3.72 -0.26 13.80
CA ARG A 254 2.97 0.99 14.01
C ARG A 254 3.89 2.20 13.95
N ARG A 255 5.07 2.14 14.57
CA ARG A 255 6.09 3.20 14.53
C ARG A 255 6.63 3.42 13.13
N GLU A 256 6.95 2.35 12.40
CA GLU A 256 7.42 2.42 11.01
C GLU A 256 6.37 3.06 10.10
N ARG A 257 5.10 2.65 10.25
CA ARG A 257 3.96 3.21 9.51
C ARG A 257 3.75 4.70 9.82
N ALA A 258 3.84 5.08 11.09
CA ALA A 258 3.74 6.47 11.51
C ALA A 258 4.91 7.31 10.97
N ALA A 259 6.12 6.79 11.02
CA ALA A 259 7.30 7.45 10.49
C ALA A 259 7.26 7.64 8.96
N TYR A 260 6.81 6.59 8.23
CA TYR A 260 6.57 6.70 6.79
C TYR A 260 5.54 7.79 6.48
N HIS A 261 4.43 7.77 7.19
CA HIS A 261 3.34 8.73 7.00
C HIS A 261 3.80 10.17 7.23
N ALA A 262 4.48 10.41 8.35
CA ALA A 262 5.03 11.73 8.65
C ALA A 262 6.01 12.20 7.55
N ARG A 263 6.88 11.31 7.09
CA ARG A 263 7.83 11.62 6.02
C ARG A 263 7.12 11.96 4.70
N SER A 264 6.13 11.16 4.30
CA SER A 264 5.36 11.38 3.07
C SER A 264 4.68 12.75 3.07
N LEU A 265 4.02 13.11 4.17
CA LEU A 265 3.37 14.41 4.32
C LEU A 265 4.35 15.59 4.31
N LEU A 266 5.49 15.44 4.99
CA LEU A 266 6.51 16.49 5.00
C LEU A 266 7.11 16.69 3.61
N ASN A 267 7.41 15.61 2.90
CA ASN A 267 7.94 15.69 1.54
C ASN A 267 6.93 16.38 0.61
N GLN A 268 5.66 15.99 0.66
CA GLN A 268 4.61 16.62 -0.14
C GLN A 268 4.53 18.13 0.15
N ARG A 269 4.58 18.52 1.43
CA ARG A 269 4.53 19.92 1.80
C ARG A 269 5.77 20.70 1.38
N ILE A 270 6.94 20.10 1.43
CA ILE A 270 8.18 20.69 0.91
C ILE A 270 8.07 20.96 -0.59
N GLU A 271 7.58 19.99 -1.38
CA GLU A 271 7.39 20.16 -2.83
C GLU A 271 6.40 21.29 -3.16
N GLU A 272 5.29 21.38 -2.42
CA GLU A 272 4.33 22.49 -2.55
C GLU A 272 4.99 23.83 -2.29
N LEU A 273 5.73 23.95 -1.18
CA LEU A 273 6.41 25.18 -0.81
C LEU A 273 7.51 25.56 -1.81
N LEU A 274 8.23 24.59 -2.35
CA LEU A 274 9.21 24.84 -3.41
C LEU A 274 8.54 25.40 -4.67
N GLY A 275 7.37 24.89 -5.03
CA GLY A 275 6.58 25.41 -6.15
C GLY A 275 5.96 26.79 -5.90
N GLU A 276 5.76 27.18 -4.63
CA GLU A 276 5.23 28.49 -4.23
C GLU A 276 6.33 29.58 -4.12
N LEU A 277 7.61 29.19 -4.09
CA LEU A 277 8.71 30.13 -3.98
C LEU A 277 8.93 30.89 -5.31
N PRO A 278 9.17 32.22 -5.25
CA PRO A 278 9.59 32.97 -6.42
C PRO A 278 10.88 32.40 -7.01
N PRO A 279 11.02 32.34 -8.35
CA PRO A 279 12.19 31.78 -9.01
C PRO A 279 13.53 32.40 -8.50
N GLU A 280 13.53 33.70 -8.25
CA GLU A 280 14.69 34.44 -7.75
C GLU A 280 15.16 33.97 -6.36
N THR A 281 14.33 33.28 -5.60
CA THR A 281 14.74 32.67 -4.31
C THR A 281 15.82 31.62 -4.52
N PHE A 282 15.82 30.93 -5.66
CA PHE A 282 16.77 29.88 -5.97
C PHE A 282 18.13 30.43 -6.44
N ASP A 283 18.23 31.72 -6.69
CA ASP A 283 19.49 32.41 -6.97
C ASP A 283 20.25 32.75 -5.67
N LEU A 284 19.59 32.63 -4.52
CA LEU A 284 20.20 32.87 -3.21
C LEU A 284 21.10 31.70 -2.76
N PRO A 285 22.04 31.93 -1.83
CA PRO A 285 22.78 30.83 -1.22
C PRO A 285 21.88 29.80 -0.60
N LEU A 286 22.17 28.49 -0.79
CA LEU A 286 21.33 27.36 -0.36
C LEU A 286 20.86 27.48 1.10
N ARG A 287 21.69 28.00 2.00
CA ARG A 287 21.31 28.21 3.41
C ARG A 287 20.14 29.19 3.57
N GLU A 288 19.99 30.15 2.67
CA GLU A 288 18.89 31.13 2.72
C GLU A 288 17.61 30.55 2.16
N VAL A 289 17.70 29.80 1.08
CA VAL A 289 16.58 28.97 0.57
C VAL A 289 16.09 28.02 1.66
N HIS A 290 16.99 27.30 2.33
CA HIS A 290 16.64 26.42 3.45
C HIS A 290 15.96 27.16 4.60
N ARG A 291 16.47 28.36 4.96
CA ARG A 291 15.87 29.18 6.04
C ARG A 291 14.46 29.64 5.69
N GLU A 292 14.21 30.04 4.46
CA GLU A 292 12.88 30.45 4.01
C GLU A 292 11.89 29.28 4.01
N LEU A 293 12.30 28.08 3.54
CA LEU A 293 11.50 26.88 3.61
C LEU A 293 11.16 26.49 5.06
N ALA A 294 12.16 26.51 5.95
CA ALA A 294 11.96 26.19 7.37
C ALA A 294 10.98 27.17 8.03
N ARG A 295 11.09 28.47 7.72
CA ARG A 295 10.16 29.49 8.21
C ARG A 295 8.73 29.23 7.77
N ARG A 296 8.50 28.88 6.49
CA ARG A 296 7.17 28.59 5.96
C ARG A 296 6.59 27.31 6.56
N LEU A 297 7.39 26.27 6.72
CA LEU A 297 6.98 25.03 7.39
C LEU A 297 6.56 25.27 8.85
N SER A 298 7.28 26.13 9.58
CA SER A 298 6.94 26.46 10.97
C SER A 298 5.64 27.27 11.08
N ALA A 299 5.38 28.19 10.16
CA ALA A 299 4.15 28.96 10.13
C ALA A 299 2.91 28.07 9.89
N ASP A 300 3.04 27.00 9.13
CA ASP A 300 1.95 26.02 8.93
C ASP A 300 1.59 25.25 10.21
N GLN A 301 2.56 25.00 11.09
CA GLN A 301 2.34 24.31 12.37
C GLN A 301 1.56 25.15 13.37
N GLU A 302 1.79 26.46 13.43
CA GLU A 302 1.07 27.37 14.30
C GLU A 302 -0.44 27.45 13.94
N ILE A 303 -0.74 27.39 12.65
CA ILE A 303 -2.15 27.42 12.18
C ILE A 303 -2.84 26.05 12.43
N ALA A 304 -2.15 24.94 12.26
CA ALA A 304 -2.69 23.61 12.57
C ALA A 304 -2.92 23.40 14.08
N GLY A 305 -2.06 23.98 14.93
CA GLY A 305 -2.23 23.98 16.38
C GLY A 305 -3.47 24.75 16.85
N ALA A 306 -3.74 25.90 16.26
CA ALA A 306 -4.89 26.74 16.61
C ALA A 306 -6.26 26.09 16.23
N ASP A 307 -6.30 25.30 15.15
CA ASP A 307 -7.52 24.57 14.74
C ASP A 307 -7.75 23.30 15.58
N SER A 308 -6.69 22.64 16.06
CA SER A 308 -6.83 21.46 16.94
C SER A 308 -7.35 21.83 18.34
N ASP A 309 -7.04 23.01 18.86
CA ASP A 309 -7.57 23.47 20.14
C ASP A 309 -9.05 23.87 20.04
N LYS A 310 -9.52 24.33 18.89
CA LYS A 310 -10.96 24.57 18.64
C LYS A 310 -11.77 23.27 18.59
N LEU A 311 -11.19 22.19 18.06
CA LEU A 311 -11.85 20.87 17.99
C LEU A 311 -11.85 20.11 19.32
N ARG A 312 -10.95 20.44 20.26
CA ARG A 312 -10.97 19.88 21.63
C ARG A 312 -11.96 20.56 22.56
N ASN A 313 -12.37 21.78 22.21
CA ASN A 313 -13.27 22.61 23.04
C ASN A 313 -14.70 22.69 22.47
N ALA A 314 -15.04 21.96 21.42
CA ALA A 314 -16.38 21.81 20.86
C ALA A 314 -16.89 20.37 21.01
#